data_14293266d956538f9802ba9cd27a7ede
#
_entry.id   14293266d956538f9802ba9cd27a7ede
#
_cell.length_a   1.000
_cell.length_b   1.000
_cell.length_c   1.000
_cell.angle_alpha   90.00
_cell.angle_beta   90.00
_cell.angle_gamma   90.00
#
_symmetry.space_group_name_H-M   'P 1'
#
loop_
_entity.id
_entity.type
_entity.pdbx_description
1 polymer ?
#
loop_
_entity_poly.entity_id
_entity_poly.type
_entity_poly.pdbx_seq_one_letter_code
_entity_poly.pdbx_strand_id
1 'polypeptide(L)'
;MINTVGPALIGKYFIPFLNKDNKNVFAFLSARVGSISDNKIGGWYSYRASKTALNQIVKNFSIEIKRSNPNSIFIGLQPGTVKSNLSKPFEKNVKSDNLFTPDHSASKLLEVIDSLTSDDSGKFYAWNGDEIQP
;
A
#
# COMPACT_ATOMS: atom_id res chain seq x y z
N MET A 1 2.02 11.59 -11.26
CA MET A 1 0.61 11.40 -11.68
C MET A 1 0.12 10.00 -11.36
N ILE A 2 0.71 8.92 -11.91
CA ILE A 2 0.20 7.54 -11.77
C ILE A 2 0.11 7.07 -10.31
N ASN A 3 1.15 7.26 -9.51
CA ASN A 3 1.19 6.77 -8.12
C ASN A 3 0.44 7.63 -7.10
N THR A 4 -0.07 8.78 -7.48
CA THR A 4 -0.69 9.74 -6.54
C THR A 4 -2.07 10.16 -7.03
N VAL A 5 -2.15 10.85 -8.17
CA VAL A 5 -3.42 11.37 -8.69
C VAL A 5 -4.37 10.23 -9.11
N GLY A 6 -3.83 9.20 -9.78
CA GLY A 6 -4.63 8.03 -10.17
C GLY A 6 -5.33 7.36 -8.99
N PRO A 7 -4.59 6.92 -7.95
CA PRO A 7 -5.18 6.35 -6.72
C PRO A 7 -6.18 7.29 -6.03
N ALA A 8 -5.90 8.60 -5.97
CA ALA A 8 -6.83 9.57 -5.40
C ALA A 8 -8.15 9.63 -6.17
N LEU A 9 -8.09 9.63 -7.51
CA LEU A 9 -9.29 9.60 -8.35
C LEU A 9 -10.06 8.28 -8.22
N ILE A 10 -9.36 7.15 -8.20
CA ILE A 10 -10.01 5.84 -7.95
C ILE A 10 -10.72 5.86 -6.60
N GLY A 11 -10.05 6.33 -5.54
CA GLY A 11 -10.70 6.48 -4.23
C GLY A 11 -11.94 7.37 -4.31
N LYS A 12 -11.83 8.56 -4.90
CA LYS A 12 -12.95 9.51 -5.05
C LYS A 12 -14.19 8.86 -5.69
N TYR A 13 -14.02 8.05 -6.73
CA TYR A 13 -15.14 7.47 -7.47
C TYR A 13 -15.63 6.13 -6.91
N PHE A 14 -14.78 5.34 -6.27
CA PHE A 14 -15.17 3.99 -5.81
C PHE A 14 -15.55 3.92 -4.33
N ILE A 15 -15.05 4.81 -3.47
CA ILE A 15 -15.44 4.86 -2.06
C ILE A 15 -16.96 4.93 -1.83
N PRO A 16 -17.76 5.68 -2.63
CA PRO A 16 -19.22 5.71 -2.46
C PRO A 16 -19.92 4.35 -2.62
N PHE A 17 -19.28 3.38 -3.27
CA PHE A 17 -19.82 2.03 -3.49
C PHE A 17 -19.42 1.03 -2.40
N LEU A 18 -18.62 1.44 -1.41
CA LEU A 18 -18.23 0.55 -0.31
C LEU A 18 -19.45 0.21 0.56
N ASN A 19 -19.58 -1.07 0.90
CA ASN A 19 -20.61 -1.53 1.81
C ASN A 19 -20.44 -0.90 3.19
N LYS A 20 -21.54 -0.47 3.83
CA LYS A 20 -21.48 0.15 5.17
C LYS A 20 -21.69 -0.85 6.30
N ASP A 21 -22.33 -1.97 6.02
CA ASP A 21 -22.74 -2.93 7.03
C ASP A 21 -21.68 -4.00 7.34
N ASN A 22 -20.74 -4.23 6.41
CA ASN A 22 -19.72 -5.25 6.52
C ASN A 22 -18.31 -4.67 6.43
N LYS A 23 -17.33 -5.43 6.95
CA LYS A 23 -15.91 -5.16 6.72
C LYS A 23 -15.63 -5.09 5.22
N ASN A 24 -14.99 -4.03 4.79
CA ASN A 24 -14.45 -3.93 3.45
C ASN A 24 -13.08 -3.25 3.48
N VAL A 25 -12.22 -3.62 2.54
CA VAL A 25 -10.84 -3.15 2.49
C VAL A 25 -10.58 -2.45 1.17
N PHE A 26 -10.07 -1.24 1.23
CA PHE A 26 -9.56 -0.49 0.10
C PHE A 26 -8.04 -0.43 0.21
N ALA A 27 -7.36 -1.34 -0.48
CA ALA A 27 -5.92 -1.48 -0.42
C ALA A 27 -5.24 -0.78 -1.60
N PHE A 28 -4.15 -0.06 -1.32
CA PHE A 28 -3.33 0.63 -2.31
C PHE A 28 -1.95 -0.01 -2.37
N LEU A 29 -1.47 -0.36 -3.56
CA LEU A 29 -0.08 -0.80 -3.73
C LEU A 29 0.86 0.38 -3.55
N SER A 30 1.43 0.48 -2.36
CA SER A 30 2.48 1.41 -2.01
C SER A 30 3.86 0.74 -2.11
N ALA A 31 4.83 1.28 -1.42
CA ALA A 31 6.17 0.72 -1.36
C ALA A 31 6.91 1.25 -0.12
N ARG A 32 7.83 0.46 0.43
CA ARG A 32 8.68 0.86 1.56
C ARG A 32 9.44 2.16 1.30
N VAL A 33 9.78 2.45 0.04
CA VAL A 33 10.43 3.71 -0.35
C VAL A 33 9.56 4.96 -0.13
N GLY A 34 8.25 4.80 0.11
CA GLY A 34 7.33 5.87 0.48
C GLY A 34 7.41 6.26 1.97
N SER A 35 8.06 5.46 2.80
CA SER A 35 8.32 5.78 4.21
C SER A 35 9.44 6.81 4.32
N ILE A 36 9.20 7.89 5.05
CA ILE A 36 10.22 8.91 5.36
C ILE A 36 11.14 8.39 6.46
N SER A 37 10.56 7.77 7.49
CA SER A 37 11.30 7.29 8.66
C SER A 37 12.21 6.09 8.34
N ASP A 38 11.81 5.22 7.41
CA ASP A 38 12.59 4.06 6.95
C ASP A 38 13.67 4.42 5.91
N ASN A 39 13.71 5.67 5.43
CA ASN A 39 14.65 6.10 4.42
C ASN A 39 16.06 6.30 4.97
N LYS A 40 16.91 5.29 4.85
CA LYS A 40 18.33 5.32 5.25
C LYS A 40 19.30 5.40 4.06
N ILE A 41 18.78 5.33 2.82
CA ILE A 41 19.60 5.18 1.61
C ILE A 41 19.56 6.44 0.74
N GLY A 42 18.46 7.18 0.75
CA GLY A 42 18.23 8.30 -0.19
C GLY A 42 17.96 7.81 -1.62
N GLY A 43 18.19 8.67 -2.60
CA GLY A 43 17.95 8.37 -4.01
C GLY A 43 16.47 8.25 -4.40
N TRP A 44 16.19 7.96 -5.66
CA TRP A 44 14.84 7.78 -6.23
C TRP A 44 13.83 8.89 -5.88
N TYR A 45 14.26 10.13 -5.89
CA TYR A 45 13.51 11.29 -5.38
C TYR A 45 12.04 11.32 -5.84
N SER A 46 11.79 11.23 -7.13
CA SER A 46 10.44 11.28 -7.68
C SER A 46 9.59 10.07 -7.28
N TYR A 47 10.18 8.87 -7.25
CA TYR A 47 9.47 7.66 -6.87
C TYR A 47 9.14 7.67 -5.38
N ARG A 48 10.09 8.00 -4.51
CA ARG A 48 9.87 8.18 -3.07
C ARG A 48 8.78 9.21 -2.82
N ALA A 49 8.92 10.42 -3.36
CA ALA A 49 7.95 11.50 -3.20
C ALA A 49 6.53 11.06 -3.64
N SER A 50 6.42 10.32 -4.76
CA SER A 50 5.12 9.85 -5.24
C SER A 50 4.47 8.80 -4.32
N LYS A 51 5.26 7.91 -3.71
CA LYS A 51 4.75 6.90 -2.77
C LYS A 51 4.46 7.48 -1.39
N THR A 52 5.25 8.45 -0.93
CA THR A 52 4.94 9.24 0.28
C THR A 52 3.62 10.01 0.12
N ALA A 53 3.42 10.64 -1.05
CA ALA A 53 2.16 11.32 -1.35
C ALA A 53 0.98 10.35 -1.39
N LEU A 54 1.15 9.13 -1.93
CA LEU A 54 0.14 8.08 -1.87
C LEU A 54 -0.17 7.68 -0.43
N ASN A 55 0.85 7.52 0.42
CA ASN A 55 0.66 7.20 1.83
C ASN A 55 -0.18 8.28 2.53
N GLN A 56 0.08 9.55 2.26
CA GLN A 56 -0.74 10.65 2.79
C GLN A 56 -2.19 10.57 2.32
N ILE A 57 -2.45 10.21 1.06
CA ILE A 57 -3.82 10.05 0.53
C ILE A 57 -4.54 8.90 1.24
N VAL A 58 -3.89 7.76 1.43
CA VAL A 58 -4.45 6.62 2.17
C VAL A 58 -4.83 7.03 3.60
N LYS A 59 -3.94 7.77 4.27
CA LYS A 59 -4.20 8.30 5.61
C LYS A 59 -5.41 9.24 5.64
N ASN A 60 -5.52 10.14 4.67
CA ASN A 60 -6.66 11.05 4.57
C ASN A 60 -7.97 10.28 4.39
N PHE A 61 -8.03 9.32 3.45
CA PHE A 61 -9.23 8.49 3.27
C PHE A 61 -9.61 7.75 4.53
N SER A 62 -8.65 7.18 5.26
CA SER A 62 -8.93 6.46 6.52
C SER A 62 -9.60 7.35 7.57
N ILE A 63 -9.19 8.61 7.68
CA ILE A 63 -9.74 9.58 8.63
C ILE A 63 -11.12 10.07 8.18
N GLU A 64 -11.23 10.48 6.92
CA GLU A 64 -12.47 11.08 6.38
C GLU A 64 -13.61 10.06 6.34
N ILE A 65 -13.33 8.86 5.83
CA ILE A 65 -14.36 7.85 5.61
C ILE A 65 -14.77 7.16 6.91
N LYS A 66 -13.90 7.07 7.90
CA LYS A 66 -14.26 6.52 9.24
C LYS A 66 -15.50 7.19 9.83
N ARG A 67 -15.76 8.46 9.49
CA ARG A 67 -16.93 9.22 10.00
C ARG A 67 -18.25 8.73 9.41
N SER A 68 -18.26 8.22 8.18
CA SER A 68 -19.47 7.80 7.45
C SER A 68 -19.53 6.30 7.22
N ASN A 69 -18.41 5.60 7.28
CA ASN A 69 -18.31 4.15 7.10
C ASN A 69 -17.16 3.59 7.97
N PRO A 70 -17.41 3.34 9.28
CA PRO A 70 -16.39 2.87 10.22
C PRO A 70 -15.90 1.45 9.93
N ASN A 71 -16.64 0.67 9.11
CA ASN A 71 -16.27 -0.69 8.72
C ASN A 71 -15.33 -0.74 7.52
N SER A 72 -15.02 0.41 6.91
CA SER A 72 -14.08 0.49 5.79
C SER A 72 -12.64 0.69 6.27
N ILE A 73 -11.75 -0.14 5.76
CA ILE A 73 -10.32 -0.16 6.08
C ILE A 73 -9.55 0.34 4.85
N PHE A 74 -8.78 1.40 5.02
CA PHE A 74 -7.91 1.97 3.98
C PHE A 74 -6.47 1.71 4.34
N ILE A 75 -5.74 0.99 3.51
CA ILE A 75 -4.34 0.61 3.79
C ILE A 75 -3.42 0.78 2.59
N GLY A 76 -2.15 1.00 2.87
CA GLY A 76 -1.08 0.83 1.89
C GLY A 76 -0.39 -0.52 2.05
N LEU A 77 -0.10 -1.20 0.95
CA LEU A 77 0.58 -2.49 0.92
C LEU A 77 1.90 -2.40 0.16
N GLN A 78 2.94 -2.99 0.74
CA GLN A 78 4.23 -3.16 0.08
C GLN A 78 4.39 -4.63 -0.32
N PRO A 79 4.40 -4.94 -1.64
CA PRO A 79 4.36 -6.30 -2.16
C PRO A 79 5.70 -7.05 -2.10
N GLY A 80 6.77 -6.45 -1.57
CA GLY A 80 8.12 -6.95 -1.76
C GLY A 80 8.66 -6.59 -3.14
N THR A 81 9.79 -7.18 -3.52
CA THR A 81 10.31 -7.06 -4.89
C THR A 81 9.74 -8.21 -5.72
N VAL A 82 8.85 -7.89 -6.62
CA VAL A 82 8.15 -8.86 -7.47
C VAL A 82 8.76 -8.90 -8.85
N LYS A 83 9.01 -10.09 -9.39
CA LYS A 83 9.48 -10.28 -10.78
C LYS A 83 8.50 -9.65 -11.76
N SER A 84 8.97 -8.63 -12.49
CA SER A 84 8.16 -7.88 -13.45
C SER A 84 9.06 -7.08 -14.40
N ASN A 85 8.49 -6.54 -15.47
CA ASN A 85 9.24 -5.62 -16.34
C ASN A 85 9.73 -4.37 -15.57
N LEU A 86 9.03 -3.95 -14.53
CA LEU A 86 9.40 -2.82 -13.70
C LEU A 86 10.61 -3.13 -12.81
N SER A 87 10.67 -4.32 -12.20
CA SER A 87 11.76 -4.73 -11.30
C SER A 87 13.02 -5.19 -12.01
N LYS A 88 12.87 -5.68 -13.25
CA LYS A 88 13.95 -6.30 -14.04
C LYS A 88 15.29 -5.56 -14.02
N PRO A 89 15.35 -4.22 -14.15
CA PRO A 89 16.64 -3.49 -14.10
C PRO A 89 17.34 -3.55 -12.74
N PHE A 90 16.62 -3.86 -11.68
CA PHE A 90 17.07 -3.81 -10.29
C PHE A 90 17.27 -5.20 -9.66
N GLU A 91 16.80 -6.27 -10.32
CA GLU A 91 16.80 -7.65 -9.80
C GLU A 91 18.19 -8.15 -9.42
N LYS A 92 19.22 -7.71 -10.14
CA LYS A 92 20.61 -8.09 -9.87
C LYS A 92 21.11 -7.71 -8.47
N ASN A 93 20.47 -6.70 -7.85
CA ASN A 93 20.82 -6.19 -6.53
C ASN A 93 19.94 -6.77 -5.41
N VAL A 94 19.00 -7.63 -5.76
CA VAL A 94 18.05 -8.24 -4.83
C VAL A 94 18.51 -9.66 -4.51
N LYS A 95 18.57 -10.00 -3.22
CA LYS A 95 18.83 -11.38 -2.80
C LYS A 95 17.74 -12.28 -3.35
N SER A 96 18.09 -13.49 -3.80
CA SER A 96 17.15 -14.48 -4.38
C SER A 96 15.89 -14.66 -3.53
N ASP A 97 16.06 -14.74 -2.22
CA ASP A 97 14.98 -14.98 -1.25
C ASP A 97 14.02 -13.80 -1.07
N ASN A 98 14.39 -12.62 -1.59
CA ASN A 98 13.60 -11.39 -1.56
C ASN A 98 13.01 -11.03 -2.93
N LEU A 99 13.19 -11.89 -3.93
CA LEU A 99 12.64 -11.70 -5.26
C LEU A 99 11.47 -12.67 -5.50
N PHE A 100 10.26 -12.17 -5.35
CA PHE A 100 9.04 -12.97 -5.34
C PHE A 100 8.45 -13.20 -6.74
N THR A 101 7.75 -14.32 -6.88
CA THR A 101 6.80 -14.50 -8.00
C THR A 101 5.55 -13.64 -7.75
N PRO A 102 4.83 -13.23 -8.81
CA PRO A 102 3.56 -12.52 -8.65
C PRO A 102 2.56 -13.28 -7.76
N ASP A 103 2.41 -14.59 -7.96
CA ASP A 103 1.48 -15.42 -7.20
C ASP A 103 1.82 -15.46 -5.71
N HIS A 104 3.10 -15.65 -5.38
CA HIS A 104 3.55 -15.63 -3.99
C HIS A 104 3.26 -14.27 -3.32
N SER A 105 3.61 -13.18 -4.00
CA SER A 105 3.35 -11.84 -3.47
C SER A 105 1.86 -11.57 -3.29
N ALA A 106 1.03 -11.93 -4.26
CA ALA A 106 -0.42 -11.76 -4.19
C ALA A 106 -1.03 -12.56 -3.03
N SER A 107 -0.65 -13.84 -2.87
CA SER A 107 -1.10 -14.67 -1.76
C SER A 107 -0.77 -14.04 -0.41
N LYS A 108 0.47 -13.56 -0.23
CA LYS A 108 0.90 -12.92 1.00
C LYS A 108 0.14 -11.62 1.30
N LEU A 109 -0.11 -10.81 0.28
CA LEU A 109 -0.90 -9.59 0.47
C LEU A 109 -2.36 -9.91 0.84
N LEU A 110 -2.95 -10.96 0.29
CA LEU A 110 -4.30 -11.39 0.67
C LEU A 110 -4.34 -11.90 2.12
N GLU A 111 -3.35 -12.68 2.59
CA GLU A 111 -3.22 -13.07 3.99
C GLU A 111 -3.20 -11.84 4.93
N VAL A 112 -2.45 -10.79 4.56
CA VAL A 112 -2.42 -9.54 5.32
C VAL A 112 -3.81 -8.89 5.32
N ILE A 113 -4.46 -8.75 4.16
CA ILE A 113 -5.79 -8.15 4.03
C ILE A 113 -6.83 -8.86 4.89
N ASP A 114 -6.80 -10.19 4.92
CA ASP A 114 -7.75 -11.01 5.69
C ASP A 114 -7.60 -10.80 7.21
N SER A 115 -6.37 -10.59 7.68
CA SER A 115 -6.07 -10.36 9.09
C SER A 115 -6.45 -8.97 9.63
N LEU A 116 -6.71 -7.98 8.75
CA LEU A 116 -6.94 -6.59 9.16
C LEU A 116 -8.22 -6.40 9.95
N THR A 117 -8.17 -5.43 10.84
CA THR A 117 -9.30 -4.89 11.60
C THR A 117 -9.49 -3.40 11.32
N SER A 118 -10.56 -2.80 11.84
CA SER A 118 -10.82 -1.37 11.70
C SER A 118 -9.70 -0.49 12.28
N ASP A 119 -8.94 -1.01 13.27
CA ASP A 119 -7.83 -0.28 13.91
C ASP A 119 -6.57 -0.20 13.03
N ASP A 120 -6.56 -0.94 11.94
CA ASP A 120 -5.48 -0.94 10.96
C ASP A 120 -5.69 0.10 9.86
N SER A 121 -6.86 0.73 9.82
CA SER A 121 -7.16 1.73 8.78
C SER A 121 -6.21 2.93 8.87
N GLY A 122 -5.56 3.26 7.77
CA GLY A 122 -4.57 4.33 7.64
C GLY A 122 -3.14 3.89 7.93
N LYS A 123 -2.90 2.59 8.09
CA LYS A 123 -1.56 2.02 8.26
C LYS A 123 -1.01 1.47 6.93
N PHE A 124 0.26 1.07 6.99
CA PHE A 124 1.01 0.53 5.87
C PHE A 124 1.65 -0.80 6.28
N TYR A 125 1.47 -1.84 5.47
CA TYR A 125 1.97 -3.17 5.77
C TYR A 125 2.85 -3.71 4.66
N ALA A 126 3.92 -4.40 5.06
CA ALA A 126 4.70 -5.23 4.16
C ALA A 126 3.95 -6.55 3.88
N TRP A 127 4.37 -7.24 2.85
CA TRP A 127 3.86 -8.56 2.43
C TRP A 127 3.88 -9.63 3.54
N ASN A 128 4.74 -9.49 4.54
CA ASN A 128 4.87 -10.40 5.68
C ASN A 128 4.06 -9.97 6.92
N GLY A 129 3.26 -8.92 6.80
CA GLY A 129 2.43 -8.39 7.88
C GLY A 129 3.13 -7.39 8.80
N ASP A 130 4.42 -7.07 8.57
CA ASP A 130 5.11 -6.04 9.35
C ASP A 130 4.55 -4.65 9.03
N GLU A 131 4.25 -3.87 10.05
CA GLU A 131 3.86 -2.47 9.89
C GLU A 131 5.07 -1.63 9.44
N ILE A 132 4.87 -0.83 8.40
CA ILE A 132 5.86 0.14 7.90
C ILE A 132 5.48 1.50 8.43
N GLN A 133 6.36 2.13 9.19
CA GLN A 133 6.14 3.49 9.67
C GLN A 133 6.24 4.49 8.50
N PRO A 134 5.40 5.54 8.48
CA PRO A 134 5.36 6.53 7.40
C PRO A 134 6.62 7.41 7.29
#